data_093311cd0be875e7090d734b6faa4ec5
#
_entry.id   093311cd0be875e7090d734b6faa4ec5
#
_cell.length_a   1.000
_cell.length_b   1.000
_cell.length_c   1.000
_cell.angle_alpha   90.00
_cell.angle_beta   90.00
_cell.angle_gamma   90.00
#
_symmetry.space_group_name_H-M   'P 1'
#
loop_
_entity.id
_entity.type
_entity.pdbx_description
1 polymer ?
#
loop_
_entity_poly.entity_id
_entity_poly.type
_entity_poly.pdbx_seq_one_letter_code
_entity_poly.pdbx_strand_id
1 'polypeptide(L)'
;MERELFVIATTERGRIAIAPAAVAQIVGAAAAESYGVVALAGRGRLSKLVPWGIRKGVDVGLRDDGLVVELRVVVEHGVRLAEVAETVRSRVQYELERMVGLPIASLEVHIDGVRH
;
A
#
# COMPACT_ATOMS: atom_id res chain seq x y z
N MET A 1 23.32 2.34 -6.11
CA MET A 1 22.22 3.08 -5.49
C MET A 1 21.66 2.31 -4.30
N GLU A 2 21.57 2.99 -3.18
CA GLU A 2 21.04 2.36 -1.98
C GLU A 2 19.55 2.32 -1.98
N ARG A 3 19.01 1.22 -1.51
CA ARG A 3 17.59 1.12 -1.27
C ARG A 3 17.32 1.51 0.15
N GLU A 4 16.26 2.25 0.32
CA GLU A 4 15.76 2.56 1.63
C GLU A 4 15.10 1.32 2.22
N LEU A 5 15.46 0.99 3.45
CA LEU A 5 14.84 -0.12 4.15
C LEU A 5 14.07 0.41 5.35
N PHE A 6 12.94 -0.22 5.64
CA PHE A 6 12.14 0.14 6.79
C PHE A 6 12.53 -0.80 7.93
N VAL A 7 13.04 -0.25 9.03
CA VAL A 7 13.50 -1.06 10.16
C VAL A 7 12.30 -1.39 11.02
N ILE A 8 12.06 -2.68 11.22
CA ILE A 8 10.94 -3.15 12.03
C ILE A 8 11.35 -3.33 13.48
N ALA A 9 12.54 -3.85 13.72
CA ALA A 9 13.00 -4.12 15.06
C ALA A 9 14.52 -4.00 15.11
N THR A 10 15.03 -3.53 16.23
CA THR A 10 16.47 -3.40 16.46
C THR A 10 16.81 -4.05 17.79
N THR A 11 17.83 -4.91 17.80
CA THR A 11 18.32 -5.54 18.99
C THR A 11 19.84 -5.39 19.04
N GLU A 12 20.43 -5.85 20.13
CA GLU A 12 21.88 -5.80 20.28
C GLU A 12 22.60 -6.61 19.22
N ARG A 13 21.93 -7.61 18.66
CA ARG A 13 22.54 -8.53 17.69
C ARG A 13 22.26 -8.16 16.27
N GLY A 14 21.50 -7.09 16.02
CA GLY A 14 21.21 -6.67 14.68
C GLY A 14 19.83 -6.06 14.57
N ARG A 15 19.37 -5.99 13.35
CA ARG A 15 18.07 -5.38 13.10
C ARG A 15 17.33 -6.18 12.05
N ILE A 16 16.01 -6.04 12.07
CA ILE A 16 15.14 -6.62 11.05
C ILE A 16 14.61 -5.46 10.24
N ALA A 17 14.76 -5.55 8.93
CA ALA A 17 14.32 -4.50 8.03
C ALA A 17 13.53 -5.12 6.90
N ILE A 18 12.59 -4.34 6.37
CA ILE A 18 11.76 -4.78 5.25
C ILE A 18 11.91 -3.78 4.12
N ALA A 19 12.01 -4.29 2.88
CA ALA A 19 12.12 -3.43 1.72
C ALA A 19 10.77 -2.78 1.43
N PRO A 20 10.77 -1.52 0.96
CA PRO A 20 9.52 -0.87 0.57
C PRO A 20 8.73 -1.67 -0.47
N ALA A 21 9.42 -2.34 -1.38
CA ALA A 21 8.74 -3.17 -2.39
C ALA A 21 7.95 -4.30 -1.76
N ALA A 22 8.45 -4.88 -0.66
CA ALA A 22 7.72 -5.93 0.02
C ALA A 22 6.45 -5.39 0.67
N VAL A 23 6.53 -4.20 1.25
CA VAL A 23 5.34 -3.56 1.82
C VAL A 23 4.32 -3.27 0.71
N ALA A 24 4.80 -2.76 -0.43
CA ALA A 24 3.91 -2.47 -1.55
C ALA A 24 3.22 -3.73 -2.07
N GLN A 25 3.90 -4.88 -2.04
CA GLN A 25 3.28 -6.13 -2.46
C GLN A 25 2.16 -6.55 -1.50
N ILE A 26 2.37 -6.36 -0.21
CA ILE A 26 1.33 -6.67 0.77
C ILE A 26 0.10 -5.79 0.55
N VAL A 27 0.33 -4.49 0.36
CA VAL A 27 -0.75 -3.54 0.12
C VAL A 27 -1.50 -3.90 -1.15
N GLY A 28 -0.76 -4.14 -2.22
CA GLY A 28 -1.37 -4.45 -3.51
C GLY A 28 -2.21 -5.72 -3.48
N ALA A 29 -1.71 -6.76 -2.81
CA ALA A 29 -2.44 -8.01 -2.70
C ALA A 29 -3.73 -7.83 -1.90
N ALA A 30 -3.65 -7.12 -0.78
CA ALA A 30 -4.82 -6.88 0.05
C ALA A 30 -5.88 -6.08 -0.72
N ALA A 31 -5.45 -5.06 -1.45
CA ALA A 31 -6.37 -4.23 -2.23
C ALA A 31 -7.00 -5.04 -3.37
N ALA A 32 -6.21 -5.83 -4.06
CA ALA A 32 -6.70 -6.59 -5.21
C ALA A 32 -7.72 -7.65 -4.81
N GLU A 33 -7.65 -8.14 -3.58
CA GLU A 33 -8.58 -9.15 -3.09
C GLU A 33 -9.86 -8.55 -2.52
N SER A 34 -9.93 -7.22 -2.41
CA SER A 34 -11.08 -6.57 -1.80
C SER A 34 -12.25 -6.56 -2.75
N TYR A 35 -13.45 -6.73 -2.18
CA TYR A 35 -14.67 -6.74 -2.98
C TYR A 35 -14.83 -5.43 -3.75
N GLY A 36 -15.18 -5.54 -5.01
CA GLY A 36 -15.44 -4.40 -5.85
C GLY A 36 -14.22 -3.86 -6.57
N VAL A 37 -13.03 -4.29 -6.20
CA VAL A 37 -11.80 -3.86 -6.88
C VAL A 37 -11.54 -4.80 -8.05
N VAL A 38 -11.39 -4.23 -9.25
CA VAL A 38 -11.12 -5.04 -10.43
C VAL A 38 -9.69 -4.89 -10.91
N ALA A 39 -9.00 -3.82 -10.51
CA ALA A 39 -7.62 -3.61 -10.90
C ALA A 39 -6.99 -2.55 -10.02
N LEU A 40 -5.67 -2.55 -9.97
CA LEU A 40 -4.92 -1.46 -9.40
C LEU A 40 -4.58 -0.50 -10.53
N ALA A 41 -4.71 0.78 -10.28
CA ALA A 41 -4.64 1.75 -11.36
C ALA A 41 -3.22 2.24 -11.57
N GLY A 42 -2.89 2.40 -12.78
CA GLY A 42 -1.81 3.06 -13.41
C GLY A 42 -0.59 3.42 -12.61
N ARG A 43 -0.35 4.69 -12.45
CA ARG A 43 0.92 5.17 -11.93
C ARG A 43 0.72 6.15 -10.82
N GLY A 44 1.39 5.90 -9.71
CA GLY A 44 1.59 6.91 -8.74
C GLY A 44 2.65 7.89 -9.21
N ARG A 45 2.76 9.01 -8.56
CA ARG A 45 3.75 10.01 -8.94
C ARG A 45 5.16 9.49 -8.84
N LEU A 46 5.42 8.64 -7.87
CA LEU A 46 6.78 8.16 -7.60
C LEU A 46 7.17 6.96 -8.42
N SER A 47 6.22 6.34 -9.12
CA SER A 47 6.48 5.07 -9.81
C SER A 47 7.54 5.20 -10.88
N LYS A 48 7.72 6.39 -11.44
CA LYS A 48 8.75 6.61 -12.45
C LYS A 48 10.12 6.84 -11.85
N LEU A 49 10.16 7.27 -10.59
CA LEU A 49 11.41 7.68 -9.96
C LEU A 49 11.98 6.61 -9.04
N VAL A 50 11.14 5.74 -8.51
CA VAL A 50 11.54 4.77 -7.50
C VAL A 50 10.96 3.41 -7.84
N PRO A 51 11.49 2.75 -8.88
CA PRO A 51 10.88 1.53 -9.39
C PRO A 51 10.88 0.37 -8.41
N TRP A 52 11.85 0.29 -7.51
CA TRP A 52 11.93 -0.86 -6.61
C TRP A 52 11.07 -0.72 -5.36
N GLY A 53 10.60 0.50 -5.06
CA GLY A 53 9.75 0.72 -3.90
C GLY A 53 8.30 0.83 -4.24
N ILE A 54 7.93 0.59 -5.50
CA ILE A 54 6.62 0.89 -6.02
C ILE A 54 6.05 -0.32 -6.74
N ARG A 55 4.81 -0.61 -6.47
CA ARG A 55 4.03 -1.55 -7.26
C ARG A 55 3.00 -0.73 -8.01
N LYS A 56 2.53 -1.23 -9.17
CA LYS A 56 1.50 -0.54 -9.93
C LYS A 56 0.35 -0.14 -9.02
N GLY A 57 0.06 1.13 -8.96
CA GLY A 57 -1.05 1.66 -8.16
C GLY A 57 -0.78 1.76 -6.68
N VAL A 58 0.44 1.48 -6.21
CA VAL A 58 0.77 1.53 -4.78
C VAL A 58 2.06 2.31 -4.59
N ASP A 59 1.99 3.35 -3.80
CA ASP A 59 3.16 4.12 -3.37
C ASP A 59 3.31 3.97 -1.86
N VAL A 60 4.51 3.65 -1.40
CA VAL A 60 4.78 3.42 0.01
C VAL A 60 5.99 4.24 0.43
N GLY A 61 5.87 4.91 1.56
CA GLY A 61 6.97 5.63 2.17
C GLY A 61 6.92 5.49 3.67
N LEU A 62 7.87 6.13 4.35
CA LEU A 62 7.94 6.07 5.80
C LEU A 62 8.24 7.45 6.33
N ARG A 63 7.44 7.89 7.31
CA ARG A 63 7.69 9.12 8.05
C ARG A 63 8.01 8.76 9.49
N ASP A 64 8.31 9.78 10.29
CA ASP A 64 8.62 9.57 11.71
C ASP A 64 7.48 8.86 12.43
N ASP A 65 6.23 9.14 12.02
CA ASP A 65 5.06 8.60 12.71
C ASP A 65 4.53 7.32 12.08
N GLY A 66 5.17 6.80 11.03
CA GLY A 66 4.79 5.51 10.49
C GLY A 66 4.74 5.47 8.98
N LEU A 67 4.15 4.41 8.48
CA LEU A 67 4.02 4.17 7.05
C LEU A 67 3.07 5.15 6.40
N VAL A 68 3.45 5.60 5.21
CA VAL A 68 2.60 6.44 4.37
C VAL A 68 2.29 5.62 3.13
N VAL A 69 1.02 5.37 2.89
CA VAL A 69 0.59 4.52 1.80
C VAL A 69 -0.45 5.27 0.97
N GLU A 70 -0.24 5.27 -0.32
CA GLU A 70 -1.23 5.79 -1.26
C GLU A 70 -1.53 4.70 -2.26
N LEU A 71 -2.80 4.44 -2.48
CA LEU A 71 -3.14 3.42 -3.45
C LEU A 71 -4.28 3.86 -4.35
N ARG A 72 -4.23 3.40 -5.59
CA ARG A 72 -5.17 3.78 -6.63
C ARG A 72 -5.80 2.53 -7.20
N VAL A 73 -7.12 2.50 -7.20
CA VAL A 73 -7.86 1.32 -7.63
C VAL A 73 -8.87 1.68 -8.70
N VAL A 74 -9.20 0.67 -9.50
CA VAL A 74 -10.32 0.71 -10.43
C VAL A 74 -11.36 -0.24 -9.88
N VAL A 75 -12.59 0.23 -9.80
CA VAL A 75 -13.66 -0.55 -9.17
C VAL A 75 -14.69 -0.97 -10.21
N GLU A 76 -15.50 -1.93 -9.83
CA GLU A 76 -16.55 -2.46 -10.67
C GLU A 76 -17.71 -1.48 -10.74
N HIS A 77 -18.33 -1.37 -11.92
CA HIS A 77 -19.51 -0.52 -12.09
C HIS A 77 -20.65 -1.07 -11.24
N GLY A 78 -21.35 -0.19 -10.59
CA GLY A 78 -22.52 -0.57 -9.81
C GLY A 78 -22.29 -0.74 -8.32
N VAL A 79 -21.01 -0.73 -7.89
CA VAL A 79 -20.72 -0.83 -6.46
C VAL A 79 -20.78 0.56 -5.84
N ARG A 80 -20.92 0.57 -4.52
CA ARG A 80 -20.90 1.83 -3.78
C ARG A 80 -19.47 2.22 -3.50
N LEU A 81 -19.04 3.33 -4.08
CA LEU A 81 -17.64 3.71 -4.07
C LEU A 81 -17.10 3.92 -2.65
N ALA A 82 -17.89 4.57 -1.80
CA ALA A 82 -17.43 4.84 -0.44
C ALA A 82 -17.25 3.54 0.35
N GLU A 83 -18.13 2.57 0.14
CA GLU A 83 -18.01 1.28 0.81
C GLU A 83 -16.80 0.50 0.35
N VAL A 84 -16.55 0.51 -0.96
CA VAL A 84 -15.40 -0.19 -1.50
C VAL A 84 -14.12 0.44 -0.95
N ALA A 85 -14.04 1.76 -0.97
CA ALA A 85 -12.85 2.45 -0.47
C ALA A 85 -12.62 2.14 1.00
N GLU A 86 -13.67 2.12 1.80
CA GLU A 86 -13.53 1.83 3.22
C GLU A 86 -13.12 0.38 3.45
N THR A 87 -13.66 -0.54 2.67
CA THR A 87 -13.28 -1.95 2.76
C THR A 87 -11.82 -2.14 2.40
N VAL A 88 -11.36 -1.50 1.32
CA VAL A 88 -9.97 -1.57 0.92
C VAL A 88 -9.07 -1.01 2.02
N ARG A 89 -9.43 0.14 2.56
CA ARG A 89 -8.65 0.78 3.59
C ARG A 89 -8.52 -0.13 4.82
N SER A 90 -9.62 -0.68 5.26
CA SER A 90 -9.62 -1.55 6.43
C SER A 90 -8.79 -2.81 6.20
N ARG A 91 -8.92 -3.40 5.02
CA ARG A 91 -8.20 -4.61 4.69
C ARG A 91 -6.71 -4.38 4.64
N VAL A 92 -6.29 -3.29 4.00
CA VAL A 92 -4.88 -2.95 3.90
C VAL A 92 -4.32 -2.65 5.28
N GLN A 93 -5.05 -1.88 6.08
CA GLN A 93 -4.61 -1.56 7.42
C GLN A 93 -4.41 -2.82 8.26
N TYR A 94 -5.37 -3.73 8.20
CA TYR A 94 -5.29 -4.99 8.94
C TYR A 94 -4.06 -5.79 8.54
N GLU A 95 -3.82 -5.93 7.24
CA GLU A 95 -2.70 -6.73 6.77
C GLU A 95 -1.37 -6.09 7.12
N LEU A 96 -1.26 -4.78 7.02
CA LEU A 96 -0.03 -4.10 7.38
C LEU A 96 0.27 -4.24 8.87
N GLU A 97 -0.75 -4.08 9.70
CA GLU A 97 -0.55 -4.23 11.15
C GLU A 97 -0.14 -5.64 11.51
N ARG A 98 -0.74 -6.61 10.83
CA ARG A 98 -0.47 -8.02 11.13
C ARG A 98 0.90 -8.46 10.62
N MET A 99 1.26 -8.06 9.40
CA MET A 99 2.45 -8.60 8.74
C MET A 99 3.69 -7.74 8.92
N VAL A 100 3.53 -6.44 8.99
CA VAL A 100 4.68 -5.53 9.05
C VAL A 100 4.94 -5.04 10.46
N GLY A 101 3.87 -4.68 11.17
CA GLY A 101 3.99 -4.28 12.57
C GLY A 101 4.41 -2.84 12.77
N LEU A 102 4.57 -2.06 11.71
CA LEU A 102 4.85 -0.64 11.84
C LEU A 102 3.54 0.13 11.91
N PRO A 103 3.52 1.26 12.64
CA PRO A 103 2.32 2.08 12.67
C PRO A 103 2.05 2.67 11.28
N ILE A 104 0.80 3.01 11.03
CA ILE A 104 0.38 3.60 9.77
C ILE A 104 0.09 5.06 10.03
N ALA A 105 0.90 5.94 9.42
CA ALA A 105 0.74 7.36 9.58
C ALA A 105 -0.33 7.92 8.65
N SER A 106 -0.44 7.35 7.45
CA SER A 106 -1.37 7.85 6.46
C SER A 106 -1.68 6.73 5.47
N LEU A 107 -2.95 6.57 5.17
CA LEU A 107 -3.39 5.56 4.21
C LEU A 107 -4.49 6.19 3.37
N GLU A 108 -4.17 6.46 2.11
CA GLU A 108 -5.10 7.08 1.18
C GLU A 108 -5.48 6.11 0.09
N VAL A 109 -6.76 6.04 -0.19
CA VAL A 109 -7.29 5.20 -1.26
C VAL A 109 -7.95 6.11 -2.29
N HIS A 110 -7.48 6.01 -3.52
CA HIS A 110 -8.03 6.79 -4.63
C HIS A 110 -8.75 5.85 -5.57
N ILE A 111 -9.96 6.20 -5.94
CA ILE A 111 -10.69 5.45 -6.96
C ILE A 111 -10.48 6.20 -8.26
N ASP A 112 -9.66 5.61 -9.13
CA ASP A 112 -9.24 6.27 -10.37
C ASP A 112 -10.15 5.96 -11.54
N GLY A 113 -10.99 4.95 -11.41
CA GLY A 113 -11.89 4.62 -12.53
C GLY A 113 -12.91 3.57 -12.14
N VAL A 114 -13.90 3.46 -13.00
CA VAL A 114 -14.98 2.48 -12.84
C VAL A 114 -15.03 1.68 -14.14
N ARG A 115 -15.03 0.37 -14.02
CA ARG A 115 -15.01 -0.51 -15.18
C ARG A 115 -16.38 -1.16 -15.33
N HIS A 116 -16.91 -1.04 -16.55
CA HIS A 116 -18.19 -1.67 -16.89
C HIS A 116 -18.01 -3.14 -17.23
#